data_ec4a59503e1e256da9aea35d87962acf
#
_entry.id   ec4a59503e1e256da9aea35d87962acf
#
_cell.length_a   1.000
_cell.length_b   1.000
_cell.length_c   1.000
_cell.angle_alpha   90.00
_cell.angle_beta   90.00
_cell.angle_gamma   90.00
#
_symmetry.space_group_name_H-M   'P 1'
#
loop_
_entity.id
_entity.type
_entity.pdbx_description
1 polymer ?
#
loop_
_entity_poly.entity_id
_entity_poly.type
_entity_poly.pdbx_seq_one_letter_code
_entity_poly.pdbx_strand_id
1 'polypeptide(L)'
;MIVLAWPPRTLHPNARPHWATKSKAVKAYRSAAGWSTKASGDRVKGGGAVELYIVFYPPNKRKHDLDGCLSAMKAGIDGIADALGVDDSRFTLRIERGAVIKGGEIRIIVTS
;
A
#
# COMPACT_ATOMS: atom_id res chain seq x y z
N MET A 1 13.34 -0.64 1.36
CA MET A 1 12.10 0.07 1.77
C MET A 1 11.31 0.44 0.52
N ILE A 2 10.02 0.17 0.56
CA ILE A 2 9.11 0.50 -0.54
C ILE A 2 8.43 1.82 -0.22
N VAL A 3 8.37 2.73 -1.18
CA VAL A 3 7.68 4.01 -1.02
C VAL A 3 6.55 4.09 -2.04
N LEU A 4 5.33 4.30 -1.55
CA LEU A 4 4.15 4.45 -2.38
C LEU A 4 3.58 5.85 -2.24
N ALA A 5 2.94 6.33 -3.31
CA ALA A 5 2.15 7.55 -3.25
C ALA A 5 0.91 7.32 -2.36
N TRP A 6 0.37 8.41 -1.80
CA TRP A 6 -0.91 8.33 -1.10
C TRP A 6 -1.98 7.83 -2.06
N PRO A 7 -2.84 6.88 -1.63
CA PRO A 7 -3.84 6.33 -2.54
C PRO A 7 -4.79 7.41 -3.07
N PRO A 8 -5.17 7.35 -4.35
CA PRO A 8 -6.11 8.32 -4.88
C PRO A 8 -7.46 8.23 -4.18
N ARG A 9 -8.18 9.34 -4.15
CA ARG A 9 -9.46 9.45 -3.45
C ARG A 9 -10.46 8.37 -3.87
N THR A 10 -10.45 7.95 -5.13
CA THR A 10 -11.34 6.92 -5.67
C THR A 10 -11.17 5.56 -4.99
N LEU A 11 -10.04 5.30 -4.34
CA LEU A 11 -9.78 4.04 -3.63
C LEU A 11 -10.16 4.07 -2.15
N HIS A 12 -10.54 5.23 -1.60
CA HIS A 12 -10.95 5.32 -0.21
C HIS A 12 -12.34 4.71 0.00
N PRO A 13 -12.59 4.06 1.14
CA PRO A 13 -13.83 3.30 1.33
C PRO A 13 -15.11 4.15 1.28
N ASN A 14 -15.02 5.45 1.57
CA ASN A 14 -16.17 6.36 1.53
C ASN A 14 -16.39 6.98 0.15
N ALA A 15 -15.49 6.75 -0.80
CA ALA A 15 -15.67 7.23 -2.16
C ALA A 15 -16.67 6.35 -2.90
N ARG A 16 -17.48 6.96 -3.77
CA ARG A 16 -18.47 6.24 -4.59
C ARG A 16 -18.26 6.55 -6.08
N PRO A 17 -17.09 6.21 -6.62
CA PRO A 17 -16.83 6.44 -8.03
C PRO A 17 -17.58 5.45 -8.89
N HIS A 18 -17.73 5.78 -10.17
CA HIS A 18 -18.21 4.84 -11.16
C HIS A 18 -17.26 3.61 -11.18
N TRP A 19 -17.81 2.41 -11.34
CA TRP A 19 -17.03 1.17 -11.26
C TRP A 19 -15.83 1.14 -12.24
N ALA A 20 -15.99 1.70 -13.45
CA ALA A 20 -14.90 1.73 -14.43
C ALA A 20 -13.75 2.63 -13.95
N THR A 21 -14.06 3.77 -13.33
CA THR A 21 -13.08 4.69 -12.77
C THR A 21 -12.33 4.02 -11.62
N LYS A 22 -13.05 3.33 -10.74
CA LYS A 22 -12.44 2.60 -9.62
C LYS A 22 -11.54 1.47 -10.12
N SER A 23 -12.00 0.68 -11.09
CA SER A 23 -11.23 -0.43 -11.66
C SER A 23 -9.92 0.07 -12.27
N LYS A 24 -9.96 1.18 -13.00
CA LYS A 24 -8.77 1.80 -13.57
C LYS A 24 -7.79 2.26 -12.50
N ALA A 25 -8.29 2.88 -11.44
CA ALA A 25 -7.47 3.34 -10.32
C ALA A 25 -6.83 2.17 -9.56
N VAL A 26 -7.56 1.08 -9.34
CA VAL A 26 -7.04 -0.15 -8.73
C VAL A 26 -5.87 -0.70 -9.54
N LYS A 27 -6.05 -0.85 -10.85
CA LYS A 27 -5.00 -1.36 -11.74
C LYS A 27 -3.75 -0.46 -11.72
N ALA A 28 -3.95 0.84 -11.79
CA ALA A 28 -2.84 1.80 -11.81
C ALA A 28 -2.06 1.76 -10.49
N TYR A 29 -2.76 1.72 -9.36
CA TYR A 29 -2.12 1.70 -8.05
C TYR A 29 -1.38 0.38 -7.80
N ARG A 30 -1.99 -0.75 -8.18
CA ARG A 30 -1.37 -2.07 -8.11
C ARG A 30 -0.08 -2.14 -8.94
N SER A 31 -0.13 -1.64 -10.16
CA SER A 31 1.03 -1.59 -11.06
C SER A 31 2.15 -0.71 -10.50
N ALA A 32 1.80 0.48 -10.01
CA ALA A 32 2.77 1.41 -9.41
C ALA A 32 3.45 0.79 -8.19
N ALA A 33 2.68 0.12 -7.33
CA ALA A 33 3.22 -0.56 -6.17
C ALA A 33 4.17 -1.71 -6.55
N GLY A 34 3.84 -2.46 -7.58
CA GLY A 34 4.70 -3.50 -8.11
C GLY A 34 6.04 -2.95 -8.60
N TRP A 35 6.03 -1.85 -9.34
CA TRP A 35 7.26 -1.21 -9.81
C TRP A 35 8.09 -0.64 -8.66
N SER A 36 7.45 0.00 -7.67
CA SER A 36 8.15 0.52 -6.50
C SER A 36 8.81 -0.60 -5.69
N THR A 37 8.15 -1.75 -5.60
CA THR A 37 8.71 -2.92 -4.91
C THR A 37 9.95 -3.45 -5.65
N LYS A 38 9.89 -3.57 -6.96
CA LYS A 38 11.04 -3.98 -7.77
C LYS A 38 12.20 -3.01 -7.64
N ALA A 39 11.89 -1.72 -7.66
CA ALA A 39 12.90 -0.67 -7.53
C ALA A 39 13.57 -0.68 -6.15
N SER A 40 12.87 -1.11 -5.10
CA SER A 40 13.41 -1.18 -3.73
C SER A 40 14.47 -2.26 -3.58
N GLY A 41 14.44 -3.28 -4.43
CA GLY A 41 15.32 -4.43 -4.32
C GLY A 41 14.94 -5.41 -3.21
N ASP A 42 13.83 -5.19 -2.53
CA ASP A 42 13.39 -6.10 -1.47
C ASP A 42 13.05 -7.49 -2.04
N ARG A 43 13.40 -8.51 -1.27
CA ARG A 43 13.16 -9.91 -1.63
C ARG A 43 12.66 -10.69 -0.44
N VAL A 44 11.86 -11.71 -0.69
CA VAL A 44 11.39 -12.63 0.34
C VAL A 44 12.28 -13.85 0.38
N LYS A 45 12.70 -14.22 1.59
CA LYS A 45 13.51 -15.42 1.85
C LYS A 45 12.66 -16.45 2.58
N GLY A 46 12.75 -17.70 2.12
CA GLY A 46 12.05 -18.80 2.76
C GLY A 46 10.55 -18.85 2.52
N GLY A 47 9.86 -19.75 3.20
CA GLY A 47 8.44 -20.04 3.00
C GLY A 47 7.52 -19.57 4.13
N GLY A 48 8.03 -18.87 5.12
CA GLY A 48 7.26 -18.46 6.30
C GLY A 48 6.50 -17.16 6.12
N ALA A 49 6.04 -16.61 7.24
CA ALA A 49 5.35 -15.33 7.27
C ALA A 49 6.26 -14.19 6.80
N VAL A 50 5.66 -13.22 6.12
CA VAL A 50 6.32 -12.02 5.64
C VAL A 50 5.65 -10.84 6.32
N GLU A 51 6.40 -10.08 7.13
CA GLU A 51 5.86 -8.89 7.77
C GLU A 51 5.98 -7.69 6.83
N LEU A 52 4.87 -6.98 6.66
CA LEU A 52 4.84 -5.66 6.04
C LEU A 52 4.61 -4.63 7.16
N TYR A 53 5.65 -3.86 7.48
CA TYR A 53 5.51 -2.74 8.40
C TYR A 53 5.19 -1.51 7.58
N ILE A 54 3.94 -1.03 7.70
CA ILE A 54 3.39 0.03 6.87
C ILE A 54 3.19 1.28 7.71
N VAL A 55 3.85 2.37 7.32
CA VAL A 55 3.68 3.66 7.96
C VAL A 55 2.99 4.61 6.99
N PHE A 56 1.84 5.14 7.42
CA PHE A 56 1.05 6.09 6.65
C PHE A 56 1.40 7.51 7.06
N TYR A 57 1.99 8.27 6.14
CA TYR A 57 2.28 9.70 6.32
C TYR A 57 1.18 10.49 5.63
N PRO A 58 0.15 10.98 6.39
CA PRO A 58 -1.01 11.61 5.76
C PRO A 58 -0.66 12.93 5.10
N PRO A 59 -1.43 13.35 4.06
CA PRO A 59 -1.14 14.56 3.31
C PRO A 59 -1.53 15.86 4.03
N ASN A 60 -2.28 15.76 5.11
CA ASN A 60 -2.76 16.91 5.89
C ASN A 60 -3.13 16.49 7.31
N LYS A 61 -3.53 17.45 8.13
CA LYS A 61 -3.87 17.22 9.54
C LYS A 61 -5.30 16.72 9.76
N ARG A 62 -6.06 16.46 8.69
CA ARG A 62 -7.41 15.91 8.83
C ARG A 62 -7.33 14.51 9.43
N LYS A 63 -8.42 14.09 10.04
CA LYS A 63 -8.50 12.75 10.60
C LYS A 63 -8.44 11.69 9.48
N HIS A 64 -7.47 10.80 9.58
CA HIS A 64 -7.32 9.66 8.67
C HIS A 64 -7.29 8.39 9.51
N ASP A 65 -8.36 7.61 9.48
CA ASP A 65 -8.41 6.34 10.21
C ASP A 65 -7.48 5.32 9.56
N LEU A 66 -6.70 4.60 10.37
CA LEU A 66 -5.73 3.63 9.86
C LEU A 66 -6.38 2.50 9.06
N ASP A 67 -7.54 2.01 9.51
CA ASP A 67 -8.26 0.98 8.77
C ASP A 67 -8.75 1.48 7.41
N GLY A 68 -9.19 2.73 7.33
CA GLY A 68 -9.55 3.37 6.06
C GLY A 68 -8.35 3.53 5.14
N CYS A 69 -7.19 3.93 5.68
CA CYS A 69 -5.95 4.04 4.92
C CYS A 69 -5.52 2.68 4.38
N LEU A 70 -5.58 1.65 5.21
CA LEU A 70 -5.25 0.28 4.80
C LEU A 70 -6.17 -0.20 3.68
N SER A 71 -7.46 0.04 3.82
CA SER A 71 -8.46 -0.31 2.78
C SER A 71 -8.16 0.41 1.46
N ALA A 72 -7.82 1.70 1.52
CA ALA A 72 -7.52 2.50 0.34
C ALA A 72 -6.27 2.02 -0.41
N MET A 73 -5.29 1.44 0.31
CA MET A 73 -4.04 0.97 -0.29
C MET A 73 -4.04 -0.53 -0.63
N LYS A 74 -5.16 -1.23 -0.48
CA LYS A 74 -5.20 -2.69 -0.69
C LYS A 74 -4.65 -3.12 -2.04
N ALA A 75 -4.95 -2.39 -3.10
CA ALA A 75 -4.40 -2.66 -4.43
C ALA A 75 -2.88 -2.57 -4.44
N GLY A 76 -2.30 -1.70 -3.60
CA GLY A 76 -0.86 -1.59 -3.43
C GLY A 76 -0.26 -2.84 -2.79
N ILE A 77 -0.93 -3.40 -1.78
CA ILE A 77 -0.49 -4.65 -1.15
C ILE A 77 -0.49 -5.78 -2.17
N ASP A 78 -1.51 -5.85 -3.01
CA ASP A 78 -1.58 -6.84 -4.08
C ASP A 78 -0.42 -6.67 -5.08
N GLY A 79 -0.08 -5.43 -5.42
CA GLY A 79 1.07 -5.13 -6.28
C GLY A 79 2.41 -5.53 -5.66
N ILE A 80 2.56 -5.33 -4.35
CA ILE A 80 3.74 -5.77 -3.61
C ILE A 80 3.85 -7.30 -3.65
N ALA A 81 2.74 -8.01 -3.41
CA ALA A 81 2.70 -9.47 -3.49
C ALA A 81 3.10 -9.98 -4.88
N ASP A 82 2.56 -9.34 -5.93
CA ASP A 82 2.90 -9.68 -7.32
C ASP A 82 4.42 -9.55 -7.55
N ALA A 83 5.01 -8.45 -7.13
CA ALA A 83 6.43 -8.16 -7.36
C ALA A 83 7.36 -9.03 -6.53
N LEU A 84 6.95 -9.38 -5.31
CA LEU A 84 7.73 -10.28 -4.44
C LEU A 84 7.53 -11.74 -4.84
N GLY A 85 6.54 -12.05 -5.65
CA GLY A 85 6.23 -13.42 -6.07
C GLY A 85 5.68 -14.28 -4.94
N VAL A 86 4.92 -13.69 -4.02
CA VAL A 86 4.33 -14.40 -2.88
C VAL A 86 2.82 -14.22 -2.86
N ASP A 87 2.13 -15.17 -2.23
CA ASP A 87 0.71 -15.05 -1.96
C ASP A 87 0.51 -14.08 -0.79
N ASP A 88 -0.50 -13.23 -0.87
CA ASP A 88 -0.77 -12.25 0.17
C ASP A 88 -1.18 -12.87 1.51
N SER A 89 -1.60 -14.15 1.50
CA SER A 89 -1.89 -14.89 2.73
C SER A 89 -0.67 -15.06 3.64
N ARG A 90 0.54 -14.88 3.08
CA ARG A 90 1.78 -14.93 3.86
C ARG A 90 2.08 -13.63 4.58
N PHE A 91 1.36 -12.55 4.28
CA PHE A 91 1.62 -11.25 4.89
C PHE A 91 1.04 -11.14 6.28
N THR A 92 1.87 -10.66 7.20
CA THR A 92 1.45 -10.14 8.50
C THR A 92 1.59 -8.63 8.42
N LEU A 93 0.53 -7.91 8.75
CA LEU A 93 0.52 -6.46 8.62
C LEU A 93 0.72 -5.79 9.96
N ARG A 94 1.67 -4.85 10.02
CA ARG A 94 1.86 -3.94 11.13
C ARG A 94 1.70 -2.53 10.59
N ILE A 95 0.71 -1.80 11.09
CA ILE A 95 0.38 -0.48 10.56
C ILE A 95 0.58 0.60 11.62
N GLU A 96 1.01 1.78 11.18
CA GLU A 96 1.29 2.90 12.06
C GLU A 96 1.06 4.21 11.33
N ARG A 97 0.74 5.25 12.09
CA ARG A 97 0.58 6.60 11.55
C ARG A 97 1.88 7.37 11.77
N GLY A 98 2.41 7.95 10.70
CA GLY A 98 3.57 8.83 10.75
C GLY A 98 3.16 10.32 10.75
N ALA A 99 4.15 11.17 10.67
CA ALA A 99 3.96 12.61 10.58
C ALA A 99 3.30 13.01 9.25
N VAL A 100 2.67 14.18 9.21
CA VAL A 100 2.12 14.73 7.98
C VAL A 100 3.24 15.02 6.98
N ILE A 101 3.06 14.56 5.75
CA ILE A 101 3.94 14.87 4.61
C ILE A 101 3.05 15.46 3.52
N LYS A 102 3.43 16.60 2.99
CA LYS A 102 2.69 17.25 1.90
C LYS A 102 2.50 16.26 0.73
N GLY A 103 1.27 16.08 0.29
CA GLY A 103 0.92 15.13 -0.75
C GLY A 103 0.70 13.71 -0.26
N GLY A 104 1.10 13.41 0.97
CA GLY A 104 0.99 12.07 1.56
C GLY A 104 1.99 11.07 1.01
N GLU A 105 2.30 10.07 1.81
CA GLU A 105 3.25 9.02 1.43
C GLU A 105 3.02 7.78 2.29
N ILE A 106 3.30 6.62 1.73
CA ILE A 106 3.27 5.36 2.47
C ILE A 106 4.65 4.73 2.36
N ARG A 107 5.24 4.34 3.48
CA ARG A 107 6.52 3.63 3.52
C ARG A 107 6.34 2.24 4.09
N ILE A 108 6.95 1.26 3.45
CA ILE A 108 6.77 -0.15 3.81
C ILE A 108 8.13 -0.82 3.95
N ILE A 109 8.34 -1.48 5.08
CA ILE A 109 9.52 -2.31 5.33
C ILE A 109 9.08 -3.76 5.29
N VAL A 110 9.75 -4.54 4.44
CA VAL A 110 9.49 -5.97 4.28
C VAL A 110 10.49 -6.75 5.13
N THR A 111 9.97 -7.63 5.97
CA THR A 111 10.80 -8.52 6.81
C THR A 111 10.33 -9.96 6.64
N SER A 112 11.24 -10.82 6.26
CA SER A 112 10.92 -12.24 6.06
C SER A 112 11.83 -13.17 6.86
#